data_348629e7b94b1b401c9d9f6007cbc435
#
_entry.id   348629e7b94b1b401c9d9f6007cbc435
#
_cell.length_a   1.000
_cell.length_b   1.000
_cell.length_c   1.000
_cell.angle_alpha   90.00
_cell.angle_beta   90.00
_cell.angle_gamma   90.00
#
_symmetry.space_group_name_H-M   'P 1'
#
loop_
_entity.id
_entity.type
_entity.pdbx_description
1 polymer ?
#
loop_
_entity_poly.entity_id
_entity_poly.type
_entity_poly.pdbx_seq_one_letter_code
_entity_poly.pdbx_strand_id
1 'polypeptide(L)'
;RAIRDVYKRQAYNLVAEVARTGELPVVLFVAGGVATPADAALVMQMGAQGVFVGSGIFKSGNPAARAAAIVKATTAYDDPDTIAEVSRGLGEAMVGINVADVPAPHRLAERGW
;
A
#
# COMPACT_ATOMS: atom_id res chain seq x y z
N ARG A 1 19.60 -8.67 28.98
CA ARG A 1 19.30 -10.04 28.49
C ARG A 1 17.80 -10.35 28.57
N ALA A 2 17.16 -10.06 29.70
CA ALA A 2 15.72 -10.26 29.88
C ALA A 2 14.86 -9.43 28.92
N ILE A 3 15.20 -8.17 28.70
CA ILE A 3 14.51 -7.27 27.77
C ILE A 3 14.63 -7.80 26.33
N ARG A 4 15.81 -8.27 25.93
CA ARG A 4 16.07 -8.84 24.62
C ARG A 4 15.24 -10.10 24.34
N ASP A 5 15.08 -10.93 25.35
CA ASP A 5 14.29 -12.16 25.27
C ASP A 5 12.79 -11.87 25.22
N VAL A 6 12.32 -10.83 25.91
CA VAL A 6 10.93 -10.37 25.84
C VAL A 6 10.59 -9.86 24.43
N TYR A 7 11.45 -9.05 23.82
CA TYR A 7 11.24 -8.59 22.44
C TYR A 7 11.22 -9.73 21.43
N LYS A 8 12.09 -10.69 21.57
CA LYS A 8 12.09 -11.87 20.70
C LYS A 8 10.82 -12.70 20.85
N ARG A 9 10.30 -12.86 22.06
CA ARG A 9 9.02 -13.56 22.31
C ARG A 9 7.86 -12.82 21.69
N GLN A 10 7.80 -11.49 21.82
CA GLN A 10 6.74 -10.67 21.24
C GLN A 10 6.72 -10.81 19.72
N ALA A 11 7.88 -10.74 19.06
CA ALA A 11 7.99 -10.92 17.63
C ALA A 11 7.55 -12.32 17.19
N TYR A 12 7.98 -13.35 17.89
CA TYR A 12 7.58 -14.73 17.61
C TYR A 12 6.06 -14.93 17.79
N ASN A 13 5.50 -14.45 18.89
CA ASN A 13 4.07 -14.57 19.17
C ASN A 13 3.23 -13.86 18.11
N LEU A 14 3.66 -12.70 17.64
CA LEU A 14 2.99 -11.94 16.58
C LEU A 14 3.03 -12.71 15.27
N VAL A 15 4.16 -13.27 14.88
CA VAL A 15 4.30 -14.08 13.67
C VAL A 15 3.43 -15.35 13.77
N ALA A 16 3.43 -16.01 14.92
CA ALA A 16 2.61 -17.20 15.15
C ALA A 16 1.11 -16.89 15.06
N GLU A 17 0.68 -15.73 15.59
CA GLU A 17 -0.70 -15.27 15.49
C GLU A 17 -1.10 -14.98 14.05
N VAL A 18 -0.29 -14.26 13.29
CA VAL A 18 -0.52 -14.00 11.87
C VAL A 18 -0.56 -15.29 11.06
N ALA A 19 0.33 -16.24 11.34
CA ALA A 19 0.32 -17.55 10.70
C ALA A 19 -0.97 -18.34 10.98
N ARG A 20 -1.51 -18.23 12.17
CA ARG A 20 -2.74 -18.91 12.60
C ARG A 20 -4.01 -18.24 12.05
N THR A 21 -4.07 -16.91 12.09
CA THR A 21 -5.29 -16.14 11.76
C THR A 21 -5.29 -15.57 10.35
N GLY A 22 -4.12 -15.39 9.73
CA GLY A 22 -3.96 -14.67 8.46
C GLY A 22 -4.10 -13.15 8.58
N GLU A 23 -4.21 -12.62 9.79
CA GLU A 23 -4.45 -11.20 10.06
C GLU A 23 -3.51 -10.65 11.13
N LEU A 24 -3.13 -9.38 10.99
CA LEU A 24 -2.48 -8.65 12.08
C LEU A 24 -3.51 -8.21 13.12
N PRO A 25 -3.17 -8.23 14.43
CA PRO A 25 -4.08 -7.78 15.49
C PRO A 25 -4.16 -6.25 15.61
N VAL A 26 -3.87 -5.52 14.56
CA VAL A 26 -3.89 -4.05 14.47
C VAL A 26 -4.45 -3.63 13.12
N VAL A 27 -4.89 -2.37 13.04
CA VAL A 27 -5.33 -1.78 11.76
C VAL A 27 -4.16 -1.72 10.79
N LEU A 28 -4.38 -2.21 9.57
CA LEU A 28 -3.39 -2.27 8.51
C LEU A 28 -3.70 -1.28 7.40
N PHE A 29 -2.80 -0.31 7.20
CA PHE A 29 -2.82 0.57 6.04
C PHE A 29 -1.68 0.23 5.08
N VAL A 30 -1.98 0.30 3.79
CA VAL A 30 -0.97 0.17 2.74
C VAL A 30 -0.48 1.56 2.34
N ALA A 31 0.83 1.76 2.35
CA ALA A 31 1.47 3.05 2.10
C ALA A 31 2.60 2.87 1.07
N GLY A 32 2.26 2.69 -0.18
CA GLY A 32 3.24 2.56 -1.26
C GLY A 32 2.72 1.75 -2.43
N GLY A 33 3.19 2.06 -3.62
CA GLY A 33 2.83 1.32 -4.83
C GLY A 33 1.42 1.55 -5.36
N VAL A 34 0.63 2.44 -4.76
CA VAL A 34 -0.73 2.75 -5.22
C VAL A 34 -0.67 3.96 -6.15
N ALA A 35 -0.95 3.75 -7.43
CA ALA A 35 -0.95 4.79 -8.46
C ALA A 35 -2.27 4.86 -9.24
N THR A 36 -3.13 3.85 -9.11
CA THR A 36 -4.40 3.74 -9.82
C THR A 36 -5.54 3.34 -8.89
N PRO A 37 -6.80 3.62 -9.28
CA PRO A 37 -7.96 3.10 -8.53
C PRO A 37 -7.95 1.58 -8.37
N ALA A 38 -7.52 0.86 -9.41
CA ALA A 38 -7.41 -0.60 -9.37
C ALA A 38 -6.40 -1.09 -8.33
N ASP A 39 -5.26 -0.39 -8.18
CA ASP A 39 -4.29 -0.71 -7.13
C ASP A 39 -4.90 -0.56 -5.73
N ALA A 40 -5.64 0.52 -5.50
CA ALA A 40 -6.32 0.75 -4.22
C ALA A 40 -7.36 -0.33 -3.93
N ALA A 41 -8.19 -0.67 -4.91
CA ALA A 41 -9.17 -1.74 -4.78
C ALA A 41 -8.51 -3.10 -4.51
N LEU A 42 -7.41 -3.40 -5.19
CA LEU A 42 -6.67 -4.65 -5.02
C LEU A 42 -6.17 -4.81 -3.57
N VAL A 43 -5.51 -3.82 -3.03
CA VAL A 43 -4.98 -3.92 -1.66
C VAL A 43 -6.08 -4.00 -0.61
N MET A 44 -7.23 -3.34 -0.85
CA MET A 44 -8.41 -3.48 0.00
C MET A 44 -8.99 -4.90 -0.06
N GLN A 45 -9.05 -5.50 -1.24
CA GLN A 45 -9.47 -6.90 -1.42
C GLN A 45 -8.51 -7.89 -0.75
N MET A 46 -7.24 -7.55 -0.65
CA MET A 46 -6.23 -8.35 0.06
C MET A 46 -6.33 -8.25 1.58
N GLY A 47 -7.20 -7.41 2.10
CA GLY A 47 -7.46 -7.28 3.54
C GLY A 47 -6.88 -6.01 4.18
N ALA A 48 -6.35 -5.08 3.42
CA ALA A 48 -5.99 -3.77 3.96
C ALA A 48 -7.24 -3.01 4.43
N GLN A 49 -7.08 -2.20 5.45
CA GLN A 49 -8.18 -1.41 6.04
C GLN A 49 -8.15 0.05 5.60
N GLY A 50 -7.15 0.43 4.82
CA GLY A 50 -7.02 1.75 4.22
C GLY A 50 -5.76 1.86 3.39
N VAL A 51 -5.64 2.97 2.68
CA VAL A 51 -4.49 3.28 1.84
C VAL A 51 -4.00 4.69 2.10
N PHE A 52 -2.69 4.87 2.08
CA PHE A 52 -2.05 6.18 1.99
C PHE A 52 -1.45 6.33 0.60
N VAL A 53 -1.80 7.41 -0.09
CA VAL A 53 -1.32 7.65 -1.44
C VAL A 53 -0.69 9.04 -1.51
N GLY A 54 0.57 9.10 -1.91
CA GLY A 54 1.33 10.33 -2.06
C GLY A 54 1.62 10.62 -3.54
N SER A 55 2.83 10.26 -3.98
CA SER A 55 3.29 10.52 -5.34
C SER A 55 2.41 9.89 -6.42
N GLY A 56 1.75 8.78 -6.15
CA GLY A 56 0.79 8.17 -7.07
C GLY A 56 -0.35 9.12 -7.48
N ILE A 57 -0.72 10.04 -6.59
CA ILE A 57 -1.66 11.12 -6.89
C ILE A 57 -0.91 12.36 -7.42
N PHE A 58 0.03 12.90 -6.65
CA PHE A 58 0.64 14.20 -6.91
C PHE A 58 1.54 14.23 -8.14
N LYS A 59 2.11 13.11 -8.54
CA LYS A 59 2.92 12.97 -9.77
C LYS A 59 2.16 12.37 -10.94
N SER A 60 0.84 12.28 -10.85
CA SER A 60 -0.01 11.83 -11.96
C SER A 60 -0.38 12.99 -12.89
N GLY A 61 -0.93 12.64 -14.06
CA GLY A 61 -1.35 13.62 -15.06
C GLY A 61 -2.50 14.52 -14.63
N ASN A 62 -3.38 14.05 -13.74
CA ASN A 62 -4.49 14.82 -13.17
C ASN A 62 -4.70 14.43 -11.69
N PRO A 63 -3.98 15.07 -10.75
CA PRO A 63 -4.02 14.69 -9.35
C PRO A 63 -5.42 14.74 -8.72
N ALA A 64 -6.21 15.76 -9.00
CA ALA A 64 -7.53 15.91 -8.40
C ALA A 64 -8.51 14.82 -8.83
N ALA A 65 -8.57 14.51 -10.12
CA ALA A 65 -9.41 13.43 -10.65
C ALA A 65 -8.95 12.07 -10.13
N ARG A 66 -7.64 11.84 -10.06
CA ARG A 66 -7.07 10.61 -9.58
C ARG A 66 -7.34 10.38 -8.09
N ALA A 67 -7.20 11.41 -7.29
CA ALA A 67 -7.54 11.34 -5.86
C ALA A 67 -9.01 10.96 -5.65
N ALA A 68 -9.92 11.61 -6.35
CA ALA A 68 -11.36 11.31 -6.27
C ALA A 68 -11.65 9.85 -6.70
N ALA A 69 -11.03 9.40 -7.78
CA ALA A 69 -11.19 8.04 -8.28
C ALA A 69 -10.65 6.98 -7.30
N ILE A 70 -9.48 7.23 -6.69
CA ILE A 70 -8.90 6.33 -5.70
C ILE A 70 -9.78 6.25 -4.45
N VAL A 71 -10.33 7.35 -3.97
CA VAL A 71 -11.27 7.35 -2.84
C VAL A 71 -12.50 6.51 -3.14
N LYS A 72 -13.10 6.67 -4.32
CA LYS A 72 -14.25 5.85 -4.73
C LYS A 72 -13.90 4.37 -4.83
N ALA A 73 -12.77 4.02 -5.43
CA ALA A 73 -12.32 2.64 -5.56
C ALA A 73 -12.01 2.00 -4.21
N THR A 74 -11.46 2.77 -3.27
CA THR A 74 -11.21 2.30 -1.90
C THR A 74 -12.51 2.00 -1.16
N THR A 75 -13.53 2.84 -1.33
CA THR A 75 -14.84 2.67 -0.71
C THR A 75 -15.63 1.52 -1.35
N ALA A 76 -15.61 1.41 -2.67
CA ALA A 76 -16.31 0.40 -3.46
C ALA A 76 -15.35 -0.67 -4.02
N TYR A 77 -14.42 -1.12 -3.21
CA TYR A 77 -13.34 -2.01 -3.64
C TYR A 77 -13.82 -3.39 -4.12
N ASP A 78 -15.03 -3.80 -3.75
CA ASP A 78 -15.66 -5.05 -4.14
C ASP A 78 -16.69 -4.90 -5.28
N ASP A 79 -16.81 -3.70 -5.85
CA ASP A 79 -17.68 -3.41 -6.98
C ASP A 79 -16.86 -3.21 -8.27
N PRO A 80 -16.76 -4.24 -9.15
CA PRO A 80 -15.98 -4.15 -10.38
C PRO A 80 -16.45 -3.06 -11.35
N ASP A 81 -17.75 -2.81 -11.41
CA ASP A 81 -18.32 -1.81 -12.32
C ASP A 81 -17.92 -0.39 -11.89
N THR A 82 -17.98 -0.10 -10.60
CA THR A 82 -17.53 1.19 -10.06
C THR A 82 -16.04 1.38 -10.26
N ILE A 83 -15.22 0.34 -10.02
CA ILE A 83 -13.77 0.40 -10.23
C ILE A 83 -13.45 0.69 -11.70
N ALA A 84 -14.13 0.02 -12.63
CA ALA A 84 -13.96 0.23 -14.06
C ALA A 84 -14.37 1.65 -14.47
N GLU A 85 -15.49 2.14 -13.98
CA GLU A 85 -16.00 3.48 -14.26
C GLU A 85 -15.02 4.58 -13.80
N VAL A 86 -14.58 4.53 -12.55
CA VAL A 86 -13.68 5.56 -11.99
C VAL A 86 -12.27 5.51 -12.53
N SER A 87 -11.90 4.42 -13.20
CA SER A 87 -10.57 4.26 -13.81
C SER A 87 -10.43 4.94 -15.17
N ARG A 88 -11.52 5.48 -15.72
CA ARG A 88 -11.51 6.12 -17.04
C ARG A 88 -11.10 7.58 -16.97
N GLY A 89 -10.37 8.04 -17.99
CA GLY A 89 -10.09 9.45 -18.23
C GLY A 89 -9.24 10.13 -17.16
N LEU A 90 -8.37 9.41 -16.48
CA LEU A 90 -7.55 9.93 -15.39
C LEU A 90 -6.20 10.53 -15.84
N GLY A 91 -5.87 10.46 -17.13
CA GLY A 91 -4.55 10.82 -17.62
C GLY A 91 -3.49 9.76 -17.28
N GLU A 92 -2.23 10.14 -17.37
CA GLU A 92 -1.14 9.22 -17.10
C GLU A 92 -0.97 8.94 -15.60
N ALA A 93 -0.83 7.67 -15.27
CA ALA A 93 -0.44 7.25 -13.93
C ALA A 93 1.06 7.52 -13.71
N MET A 94 1.45 7.72 -12.44
CA MET A 94 2.87 7.73 -12.09
C MET A 94 3.48 6.36 -12.42
N VAL A 95 4.59 6.38 -13.17
CA VAL A 95 5.37 5.17 -13.44
C VAL A 95 6.21 4.77 -12.23
N GLY A 96 6.43 3.46 -12.10
CA GLY A 96 7.32 2.93 -11.08
C GLY A 96 8.76 3.42 -11.24
N ILE A 97 9.49 3.45 -10.14
CA ILE A 97 10.91 3.81 -10.12
C ILE A 97 11.74 2.52 -10.09
N ASN A 98 12.65 2.37 -11.06
CA ASN A 98 13.58 1.25 -11.04
C ASN A 98 14.55 1.41 -9.86
N VAL A 99 14.73 0.37 -9.07
CA VAL A 99 15.66 0.38 -7.93
C VAL A 99 17.08 0.75 -8.37
N ALA A 100 17.51 0.36 -9.57
CA ALA A 100 18.81 0.70 -10.10
C ALA A 100 19.00 2.22 -10.30
N ASP A 101 17.92 2.96 -10.54
CA ASP A 101 17.93 4.41 -10.74
C ASP A 101 17.91 5.18 -9.41
N VAL A 102 17.66 4.50 -8.30
CA VAL A 102 17.71 5.11 -6.96
C VAL A 102 19.14 5.17 -6.48
N PRO A 103 19.65 6.34 -6.05
CA PRO A 103 20.99 6.44 -5.47
C PRO A 103 21.19 5.45 -4.33
N ALA A 104 22.36 4.80 -4.29
CA ALA A 104 22.65 3.74 -3.31
C ALA A 104 22.31 4.12 -1.84
N PRO A 105 22.60 5.34 -1.34
CA PRO A 105 22.27 5.73 0.04
C PRO A 105 20.75 5.76 0.32
N HIS A 106 19.92 5.82 -0.71
CA HIS A 106 18.46 5.88 -0.59
C HIS A 106 17.78 4.51 -0.77
N ARG A 107 18.54 3.47 -1.16
CA ARG A 107 18.01 2.11 -1.30
C ARG A 107 17.88 1.45 0.08
N LEU A 108 16.68 0.99 0.39
CA LEU A 108 16.41 0.36 1.70
C LEU A 108 17.28 -0.89 1.94
N ALA A 109 17.50 -1.70 0.90
CA ALA A 109 18.30 -2.92 0.99
C ALA A 109 19.79 -2.67 1.32
N GLU A 110 20.31 -1.47 1.06
CA GLU A 110 21.69 -1.08 1.28
C GLU A 110 21.88 -0.23 2.55
N ARG A 111 20.79 0.05 3.25
CA ARG A 111 20.87 0.67 4.58
C ARG A 111 21.24 -0.43 5.57
N GLY A 112 22.51 -0.46 5.97
CA GLY A 112 22.97 -1.40 6.98
C GLY A 112 22.23 -1.24 8.31
N TRP A 113 22.09 -2.35 8.98
CA TRP A 113 21.54 -2.45 10.33
C TRP A 113 22.68 -2.52 11.35
#